data_c00ec33f763fe6012e6a72615838bbcf
#
_entry.id   c00ec33f763fe6012e6a72615838bbcf
#
_cell.length_a   1.000
_cell.length_b   1.000
_cell.length_c   1.000
_cell.angle_alpha   90.00
_cell.angle_beta   90.00
_cell.angle_gamma   90.00
#
_symmetry.space_group_name_H-M   'P 1'
#
loop_
_entity.id
_entity.type
_entity.pdbx_description
1 polymer ?
#
loop_
_entity_poly.entity_id
_entity_poly.type
_entity_poly.pdbx_seq_one_letter_code
_entity_poly.pdbx_strand_id
1 'polypeptide(L)'
;MMLCWGYWSFGLPGAGSNLQTIISEPQSSGFIHERNVKEIACGGNHSVFLLEDGEVYTCGLNSKGQLGHEKEGSKPEQICALADQHIIHVACGESHSVALSDQGQLFSWGAGSDGQLGQTAAEDSVAVPRLIKKLNQETILQVSCGNWHCLALAADGQFFAWGQNNHGQLGLGKEFPSQSSPQRVKSLDGVPLAQVAAGGAHSFALSLSGAVFGWGKNSSGQLGLSDDRDRESPCHVKLLRSQKVVYISCGNDHTAVLTKSGGVFTFGAGSFGQLGHDSLNDEVNPRRVLELMGSEVSQIACGRQHTLAFVPSSGIIYAFGCGTKGQLGTGHICSLKSPSPVKGQWAAYNEHPLGTTDPCKYYIVKHIFSGGDQTFVLCSESKNSVPADDFRAVNQSDYTCSINDEMIDMWRHKLSEKSNPNSVNEIVQILSSAACWNGSFLEKK
;
A
#
# COMPACT_ATOMS: atom_id res chain seq x y z
N MET A 1 19.30 3.10 0.45
CA MET A 1 19.08 4.53 0.11
C MET A 1 17.59 4.79 -0.05
N MET A 2 17.09 5.93 0.44
CA MET A 2 15.70 6.36 0.20
C MET A 2 15.72 7.60 -0.69
N LEU A 3 14.88 7.59 -1.73
CA LEU A 3 14.62 8.72 -2.60
C LEU A 3 13.19 9.19 -2.41
N CYS A 4 12.95 10.49 -2.51
CA CYS A 4 11.64 11.08 -2.37
C CYS A 4 11.44 12.29 -3.28
N TRP A 5 10.19 12.56 -3.62
CA TRP A 5 9.76 13.71 -4.41
C TRP A 5 8.27 14.02 -4.20
N GLY A 6 7.79 15.10 -4.78
CA GLY A 6 6.42 15.57 -4.63
C GLY A 6 6.33 16.82 -3.75
N TYR A 7 5.20 17.03 -3.10
CA TYR A 7 4.91 18.21 -2.30
C TYR A 7 5.11 17.95 -0.80
N TRP A 8 5.83 18.85 -0.17
CA TRP A 8 6.15 18.81 1.26
C TRP A 8 5.65 20.08 1.94
N SER A 9 4.58 19.96 2.72
CA SER A 9 4.02 21.07 3.48
C SER A 9 4.85 21.46 4.72
N PHE A 10 5.66 20.51 5.23
CA PHE A 10 6.50 20.64 6.43
C PHE A 10 7.84 19.97 6.21
N GLY A 11 8.74 20.61 5.46
CA GLY A 11 10.10 20.13 5.27
C GLY A 11 10.24 18.74 4.62
N LEU A 12 11.30 18.56 3.89
CA LEU A 12 11.69 17.25 3.34
C LEU A 12 12.29 16.42 4.47
N PRO A 13 12.00 15.13 4.58
CA PRO A 13 12.69 14.25 5.50
C PRO A 13 14.22 14.41 5.42
N GLY A 14 14.84 14.94 6.47
CA GLY A 14 16.29 15.19 6.56
C GLY A 14 16.78 16.55 6.08
N ALA A 15 15.96 17.40 5.47
CA ALA A 15 16.41 18.72 4.95
C ALA A 15 16.33 19.86 5.98
N GLY A 16 15.56 19.71 7.05
CA GLY A 16 15.48 20.71 8.14
C GLY A 16 14.90 22.06 7.76
N SER A 17 14.22 22.20 6.61
CA SER A 17 13.56 23.42 6.18
C SER A 17 12.07 23.41 6.51
N ASN A 18 11.56 24.48 7.11
CA ASN A 18 10.14 24.69 7.41
C ASN A 18 9.34 25.26 6.23
N LEU A 19 9.91 25.26 5.02
CA LEU A 19 9.27 25.85 3.83
C LEU A 19 8.54 24.80 3.02
N GLN A 20 7.35 25.16 2.53
CA GLN A 20 6.65 24.36 1.53
C GLN A 20 7.52 24.20 0.30
N THR A 21 7.78 22.96 -0.09
CA THR A 21 8.70 22.65 -1.19
C THR A 21 8.04 21.69 -2.18
N ILE A 22 8.18 22.00 -3.47
CA ILE A 22 7.84 21.09 -4.58
C ILE A 22 9.13 20.52 -5.13
N ILE A 23 9.22 19.19 -5.18
CA ILE A 23 10.36 18.46 -5.74
C ILE A 23 9.82 17.65 -6.91
N SER A 24 10.24 18.00 -8.11
CA SER A 24 9.77 17.38 -9.36
C SER A 24 10.64 16.22 -9.85
N GLU A 25 11.76 15.95 -9.19
CA GLU A 25 12.69 14.85 -9.51
C GLU A 25 13.09 14.09 -8.24
N PRO A 26 13.42 12.79 -8.35
CA PRO A 26 13.89 12.01 -7.21
C PRO A 26 15.13 12.63 -6.54
N GLN A 27 15.01 12.88 -5.24
CA GLN A 27 16.12 13.39 -4.42
C GLN A 27 16.39 12.45 -3.24
N SER A 28 17.67 12.28 -2.90
CA SER A 28 18.07 11.48 -1.74
C SER A 28 17.65 12.18 -0.45
N SER A 29 16.97 11.44 0.41
CA SER A 29 16.68 11.90 1.77
C SER A 29 17.89 11.71 2.67
N GLY A 30 18.37 12.80 3.28
CA GLY A 30 19.50 12.77 4.23
C GLY A 30 19.23 12.06 5.55
N PHE A 31 17.97 11.79 5.86
CA PHE A 31 17.56 11.18 7.14
C PHE A 31 18.03 9.72 7.31
N ILE A 32 18.24 8.98 6.20
CA ILE A 32 18.35 7.51 6.23
C ILE A 32 19.74 6.99 5.88
N HIS A 33 20.77 7.84 5.87
CA HIS A 33 22.13 7.36 5.57
C HIS A 33 22.63 6.25 6.52
N GLU A 34 22.01 6.10 7.70
CA GLU A 34 22.42 5.13 8.72
C GLU A 34 21.30 4.18 9.20
N ARG A 35 20.08 4.29 8.65
CA ARG A 35 18.92 3.52 9.15
C ARG A 35 18.24 2.76 8.02
N ASN A 36 17.97 1.49 8.27
CA ASN A 36 17.28 0.62 7.30
C ASN A 36 15.77 0.81 7.43
N VAL A 37 15.16 1.56 6.49
CA VAL A 37 13.71 1.65 6.38
C VAL A 37 13.17 0.39 5.71
N LYS A 38 12.20 -0.24 6.37
CA LYS A 38 11.46 -1.41 5.89
C LYS A 38 10.22 -1.00 5.09
N GLU A 39 9.44 -0.06 5.63
CA GLU A 39 8.16 0.34 5.08
C GLU A 39 7.89 1.83 5.29
N ILE A 40 7.12 2.43 4.37
CA ILE A 40 6.68 3.81 4.47
C ILE A 40 5.16 3.85 4.24
N ALA A 41 4.42 4.40 5.22
CA ALA A 41 3.02 4.72 5.05
C ALA A 41 2.84 6.24 4.96
N CYS A 42 2.04 6.68 4.00
CA CYS A 42 1.83 8.09 3.75
C CYS A 42 0.35 8.44 3.92
N GLY A 43 0.09 9.45 4.74
CA GLY A 43 -1.23 10.06 4.85
C GLY A 43 -1.42 11.25 3.90
N GLY A 44 -2.41 12.09 4.17
CA GLY A 44 -2.66 13.28 3.38
C GLY A 44 -1.48 14.25 3.38
N ASN A 45 -0.95 14.55 4.55
CA ASN A 45 0.16 15.50 4.76
C ASN A 45 1.14 15.05 5.86
N HIS A 46 1.24 13.75 6.12
CA HIS A 46 2.22 13.18 7.04
C HIS A 46 2.74 11.84 6.52
N SER A 47 3.88 11.43 7.00
CA SER A 47 4.52 10.16 6.63
C SER A 47 5.01 9.42 7.87
N VAL A 48 4.85 8.11 7.84
CA VAL A 48 5.29 7.17 8.88
C VAL A 48 6.33 6.25 8.28
N PHE A 49 7.49 6.14 8.92
CA PHE A 49 8.61 5.30 8.52
C PHE A 49 8.78 4.18 9.53
N LEU A 50 8.65 2.96 9.08
CA LEU A 50 8.96 1.77 9.86
C LEU A 50 10.38 1.30 9.53
N LEU A 51 11.21 1.11 10.54
CA LEU A 51 12.55 0.58 10.39
C LEU A 51 12.57 -0.95 10.53
N GLU A 52 13.65 -1.59 10.07
CA GLU A 52 13.84 -3.05 10.16
C GLU A 52 13.88 -3.58 11.60
N ASP A 53 14.28 -2.74 12.57
CA ASP A 53 14.31 -3.06 14.01
C ASP A 53 12.96 -2.87 14.72
N GLY A 54 11.92 -2.46 13.97
CA GLY A 54 10.56 -2.21 14.49
C GLY A 54 10.34 -0.82 15.07
N GLU A 55 11.33 0.08 15.04
CA GLU A 55 11.15 1.48 15.43
C GLU A 55 10.31 2.24 14.41
N VAL A 56 9.50 3.18 14.89
CA VAL A 56 8.61 4.02 14.07
C VAL A 56 8.99 5.49 14.18
N TYR A 57 9.16 6.14 13.03
CA TYR A 57 9.44 7.58 12.90
C TYR A 57 8.36 8.26 12.11
N THR A 58 8.07 9.51 12.41
CA THR A 58 7.03 10.29 11.71
C THR A 58 7.49 11.70 11.41
N CYS A 59 6.99 12.26 10.30
CA CYS A 59 7.14 13.67 9.96
C CYS A 59 5.92 14.20 9.19
N GLY A 60 5.81 15.51 9.09
CA GLY A 60 4.72 16.20 8.37
C GLY A 60 3.80 16.99 9.29
N LEU A 61 2.54 17.16 8.87
CA LEU A 61 1.52 17.89 9.61
C LEU A 61 1.14 17.16 10.90
N ASN A 62 0.96 17.92 12.01
CA ASN A 62 0.59 17.38 13.32
C ASN A 62 -0.63 18.07 13.97
N SER A 63 -1.44 18.77 13.20
CA SER A 63 -2.61 19.52 13.73
C SER A 63 -3.68 18.65 14.39
N LYS A 64 -3.66 17.35 14.13
CA LYS A 64 -4.57 16.35 14.72
C LYS A 64 -3.83 15.31 15.58
N GLY A 65 -2.55 15.52 15.87
CA GLY A 65 -1.73 14.55 16.59
C GLY A 65 -1.31 13.34 15.74
N GLN A 66 -1.42 13.41 14.41
CA GLN A 66 -1.14 12.29 13.48
C GLN A 66 0.32 11.83 13.47
N LEU A 67 1.23 12.58 14.07
CA LEU A 67 2.63 12.18 14.22
C LEU A 67 2.87 11.27 15.44
N GLY A 68 1.92 11.20 16.39
CA GLY A 68 2.08 10.36 17.59
C GLY A 68 3.03 10.93 18.65
N HIS A 69 3.43 12.20 18.52
CA HIS A 69 4.28 12.95 19.47
C HIS A 69 4.00 14.46 19.36
N GLU A 70 4.48 15.23 20.31
CA GLU A 70 4.23 16.69 20.39
C GLU A 70 5.30 17.54 19.67
N LYS A 71 6.34 16.91 19.09
CA LYS A 71 7.40 17.64 18.40
C LYS A 71 6.94 18.21 17.06
N GLU A 72 7.67 19.22 16.57
CA GLU A 72 7.46 19.77 15.23
C GLU A 72 7.76 18.71 14.16
N GLY A 73 6.89 18.61 13.15
CA GLY A 73 6.98 17.58 12.11
C GLY A 73 7.98 17.88 10.98
N SER A 74 8.88 18.86 11.13
CA SER A 74 9.83 19.27 10.08
C SER A 74 10.91 18.22 9.78
N LYS A 75 11.19 17.34 10.74
CA LYS A 75 12.12 16.21 10.62
C LYS A 75 11.45 14.94 11.09
N PRO A 76 11.85 13.76 10.56
CA PRO A 76 11.40 12.51 11.12
C PRO A 76 11.86 12.35 12.58
N GLU A 77 10.89 12.13 13.47
CA GLU A 77 11.10 11.94 14.90
C GLU A 77 10.53 10.59 15.33
N GLN A 78 11.22 9.93 16.26
CA GLN A 78 10.82 8.63 16.80
C GLN A 78 9.56 8.76 17.66
N ILE A 79 8.64 7.82 17.53
CA ILE A 79 7.49 7.67 18.42
C ILE A 79 7.91 6.89 19.65
N CYS A 80 8.39 7.60 20.68
CA CYS A 80 8.86 6.96 21.93
C CYS A 80 7.76 6.14 22.64
N ALA A 81 6.49 6.46 22.43
CA ALA A 81 5.37 5.70 22.99
C ALA A 81 5.21 4.28 22.41
N LEU A 82 5.88 3.96 21.31
CA LEU A 82 5.95 2.62 20.72
C LEU A 82 7.31 1.93 20.95
N ALA A 83 8.24 2.52 21.70
CA ALA A 83 9.60 2.00 21.85
C ALA A 83 9.67 0.58 22.48
N ASP A 84 8.68 0.22 23.30
CA ASP A 84 8.57 -1.12 23.89
C ASP A 84 7.81 -2.13 22.99
N GLN A 85 7.43 -1.72 21.77
CA GLN A 85 6.70 -2.53 20.81
C GLN A 85 7.56 -2.79 19.56
N HIS A 86 7.62 -4.03 19.13
CA HIS A 86 8.22 -4.34 17.83
C HIS A 86 7.14 -4.20 16.73
N ILE A 87 7.16 -3.07 16.02
CA ILE A 87 6.19 -2.80 14.97
C ILE A 87 6.61 -3.51 13.68
N ILE A 88 5.65 -4.15 13.02
CA ILE A 88 5.89 -4.94 11.79
C ILE A 88 5.19 -4.36 10.56
N HIS A 89 4.17 -3.51 10.73
CA HIS A 89 3.43 -2.86 9.65
C HIS A 89 2.83 -1.53 10.10
N VAL A 90 2.72 -0.56 9.19
CA VAL A 90 2.15 0.76 9.42
C VAL A 90 1.17 1.14 8.31
N ALA A 91 0.11 1.87 8.65
CA ALA A 91 -0.86 2.39 7.70
C ALA A 91 -1.29 3.81 8.08
N CYS A 92 -1.58 4.65 7.08
CA CYS A 92 -2.04 6.02 7.27
C CYS A 92 -3.33 6.29 6.51
N GLY A 93 -4.24 7.02 7.15
CA GLY A 93 -5.35 7.67 6.49
C GLY A 93 -5.06 9.16 6.23
N GLU A 94 -6.09 9.97 5.99
CA GLU A 94 -5.91 11.41 5.68
C GLU A 94 -5.17 12.14 6.81
N SER A 95 -5.57 11.91 8.08
CA SER A 95 -5.00 12.55 9.26
C SER A 95 -4.93 11.62 10.48
N HIS A 96 -4.88 10.31 10.27
CA HIS A 96 -4.68 9.32 11.33
C HIS A 96 -3.65 8.27 10.90
N SER A 97 -3.10 7.59 11.87
CA SER A 97 -2.06 6.57 11.68
C SER A 97 -2.38 5.34 12.52
N VAL A 98 -1.98 4.18 12.01
CA VAL A 98 -2.13 2.90 12.69
C VAL A 98 -0.82 2.12 12.59
N ALA A 99 -0.43 1.46 13.67
CA ALA A 99 0.71 0.55 13.72
C ALA A 99 0.28 -0.83 14.20
N LEU A 100 0.83 -1.87 13.57
CA LEU A 100 0.64 -3.27 13.93
C LEU A 100 1.93 -3.82 14.54
N SER A 101 1.84 -4.38 15.74
CA SER A 101 2.97 -5.07 16.38
C SER A 101 3.09 -6.53 15.94
N ASP A 102 4.24 -7.13 16.20
CA ASP A 102 4.52 -8.56 15.98
C ASP A 102 3.63 -9.49 16.85
N GLN A 103 3.03 -8.94 17.92
CA GLN A 103 2.04 -9.64 18.75
C GLN A 103 0.63 -9.59 18.16
N GLY A 104 0.44 -8.99 16.98
CA GLY A 104 -0.86 -8.81 16.33
C GLY A 104 -1.73 -7.72 16.94
N GLN A 105 -1.16 -6.82 17.73
CA GLN A 105 -1.85 -5.71 18.37
C GLN A 105 -1.85 -4.46 17.50
N LEU A 106 -2.98 -3.73 17.46
CA LEU A 106 -3.11 -2.48 16.73
C LEU A 106 -3.08 -1.27 17.66
N PHE A 107 -2.29 -0.29 17.28
CA PHE A 107 -2.20 1.04 17.91
C PHE A 107 -2.67 2.10 16.91
N SER A 108 -3.46 3.07 17.36
CA SER A 108 -3.97 4.16 16.53
C SER A 108 -3.77 5.52 17.18
N TRP A 109 -3.59 6.56 16.36
CA TRP A 109 -3.44 7.94 16.79
C TRP A 109 -3.80 8.92 15.65
N GLY A 110 -3.93 10.20 15.95
CA GLY A 110 -4.33 11.24 15.01
C GLY A 110 -5.80 11.62 15.14
N ALA A 111 -6.44 12.00 14.02
CA ALA A 111 -7.84 12.40 13.96
C ALA A 111 -8.79 11.24 14.33
N GLY A 112 -9.82 11.52 15.11
CA GLY A 112 -10.77 10.53 15.63
C GLY A 112 -12.24 10.87 15.47
N SER A 113 -12.56 12.05 14.89
CA SER A 113 -13.94 12.58 14.78
C SER A 113 -14.94 11.67 14.08
N ASP A 114 -14.46 10.84 13.14
CA ASP A 114 -15.29 9.88 12.38
C ASP A 114 -15.23 8.46 12.94
N GLY A 115 -14.57 8.25 14.08
CA GLY A 115 -14.40 6.95 14.71
C GLY A 115 -13.23 6.14 14.14
N GLN A 116 -12.41 6.68 13.22
CA GLN A 116 -11.32 5.99 12.52
C GLN A 116 -10.20 5.48 13.44
N LEU A 117 -10.13 5.95 14.67
CA LEU A 117 -9.16 5.44 15.66
C LEU A 117 -9.56 4.08 16.27
N GLY A 118 -10.82 3.65 16.10
CA GLY A 118 -11.29 2.39 16.68
C GLY A 118 -11.34 2.38 18.21
N GLN A 119 -11.20 3.54 18.85
CA GLN A 119 -11.31 3.75 20.29
C GLN A 119 -12.79 3.91 20.65
N THR A 120 -13.29 3.20 21.65
CA THR A 120 -14.72 3.23 22.05
C THR A 120 -15.19 4.61 22.54
N ALA A 121 -14.28 5.47 22.99
CA ALA A 121 -14.56 6.86 23.31
C ALA A 121 -14.46 7.71 22.05
N ALA A 122 -15.48 8.53 21.78
CA ALA A 122 -15.42 9.51 20.70
C ALA A 122 -14.49 10.65 21.15
N GLU A 123 -13.27 10.66 20.69
CA GLU A 123 -12.31 11.75 20.84
C GLU A 123 -12.03 12.35 19.46
N ASP A 124 -12.01 13.69 19.35
CA ASP A 124 -11.75 14.37 18.08
C ASP A 124 -10.34 14.11 17.55
N SER A 125 -9.39 13.88 18.46
CA SER A 125 -8.02 13.55 18.13
C SER A 125 -7.26 12.92 19.30
N VAL A 126 -6.25 12.12 18.99
CA VAL A 126 -5.36 11.45 19.94
C VAL A 126 -3.91 11.66 19.50
N ALA A 127 -3.12 12.37 20.29
CA ALA A 127 -1.74 12.74 19.93
C ALA A 127 -0.69 11.67 20.24
N VAL A 128 -1.04 10.59 20.94
CA VAL A 128 -0.13 9.52 21.33
C VAL A 128 -0.73 8.17 20.95
N PRO A 129 0.03 7.24 20.37
CA PRO A 129 -0.47 5.91 20.02
C PRO A 129 -1.20 5.23 21.17
N ARG A 130 -2.40 4.72 20.91
CA ARG A 130 -3.22 3.98 21.88
C ARG A 130 -3.63 2.63 21.30
N LEU A 131 -3.55 1.61 22.14
CA LEU A 131 -4.01 0.25 21.81
C LEU A 131 -5.51 0.22 21.49
N ILE A 132 -5.89 -0.41 20.39
CA ILE A 132 -7.30 -0.68 20.03
C ILE A 132 -7.80 -1.87 20.85
N LYS A 133 -8.32 -1.60 22.05
CA LYS A 133 -8.64 -2.62 23.06
C LYS A 133 -9.62 -3.68 22.56
N LYS A 134 -10.56 -3.34 21.67
CA LYS A 134 -11.56 -4.28 21.15
C LYS A 134 -10.96 -5.41 20.31
N LEU A 135 -9.78 -5.19 19.72
CA LEU A 135 -9.04 -6.19 18.94
C LEU A 135 -7.91 -6.86 19.73
N ASN A 136 -7.78 -6.59 21.02
CA ASN A 136 -6.64 -7.10 21.82
C ASN A 136 -6.60 -8.63 21.98
N GLN A 137 -7.72 -9.32 21.71
CA GLN A 137 -7.78 -10.79 21.73
C GLN A 137 -7.64 -11.41 20.32
N GLU A 138 -7.60 -10.58 19.30
CA GLU A 138 -7.41 -10.98 17.92
C GLU A 138 -5.95 -10.85 17.53
N THR A 139 -5.42 -11.81 16.80
CA THR A 139 -4.09 -11.67 16.18
C THR A 139 -4.28 -11.04 14.81
N ILE A 140 -4.05 -9.73 14.71
CA ILE A 140 -4.17 -9.03 13.43
C ILE A 140 -2.92 -9.30 12.60
N LEU A 141 -3.12 -9.53 11.29
CA LEU A 141 -2.07 -9.79 10.32
C LEU A 141 -1.87 -8.63 9.35
N GLN A 142 -2.94 -7.89 9.06
CA GLN A 142 -2.90 -6.79 8.10
C GLN A 142 -3.87 -5.69 8.51
N VAL A 143 -3.48 -4.45 8.28
CA VAL A 143 -4.31 -3.27 8.42
C VAL A 143 -4.15 -2.37 7.19
N SER A 144 -5.24 -1.71 6.77
CA SER A 144 -5.23 -0.72 5.71
C SER A 144 -6.14 0.43 6.10
N CYS A 145 -5.71 1.66 5.81
CA CYS A 145 -6.47 2.88 6.13
C CYS A 145 -6.90 3.58 4.85
N GLY A 146 -8.19 3.92 4.80
CA GLY A 146 -8.70 4.91 3.87
C GLY A 146 -8.62 6.31 4.48
N ASN A 147 -9.25 7.32 3.84
CA ASN A 147 -9.16 8.69 4.38
C ASN A 147 -9.68 8.77 5.82
N TRP A 148 -10.81 8.09 6.11
CA TRP A 148 -11.53 8.19 7.38
C TRP A 148 -12.04 6.84 7.91
N HIS A 149 -11.52 5.73 7.38
CA HIS A 149 -11.90 4.39 7.83
C HIS A 149 -10.69 3.46 7.83
N CYS A 150 -10.81 2.35 8.55
CA CYS A 150 -9.78 1.34 8.66
C CYS A 150 -10.36 -0.06 8.43
N LEU A 151 -9.54 -0.93 7.89
CA LEU A 151 -9.80 -2.33 7.62
C LEU A 151 -8.71 -3.16 8.29
N ALA A 152 -9.07 -4.27 8.93
CA ALA A 152 -8.10 -5.19 9.52
C ALA A 152 -8.47 -6.65 9.27
N LEU A 153 -7.47 -7.45 8.92
CA LEU A 153 -7.58 -8.90 8.71
C LEU A 153 -6.89 -9.62 9.87
N ALA A 154 -7.63 -10.50 10.53
CA ALA A 154 -7.11 -11.32 11.62
C ALA A 154 -6.62 -12.69 11.12
N ALA A 155 -5.76 -13.32 11.88
CA ALA A 155 -5.16 -14.62 11.61
C ALA A 155 -6.16 -15.77 11.42
N ASP A 156 -7.31 -15.68 12.07
CA ASP A 156 -8.39 -16.67 11.93
C ASP A 156 -9.30 -16.42 10.72
N GLY A 157 -8.97 -15.41 9.89
CA GLY A 157 -9.72 -15.00 8.71
C GLY A 157 -10.89 -14.07 9.01
N GLN A 158 -11.07 -13.63 10.26
CA GLN A 158 -12.04 -12.61 10.55
C GLN A 158 -11.59 -11.27 9.96
N PHE A 159 -12.54 -10.53 9.43
CA PHE A 159 -12.32 -9.23 8.84
C PHE A 159 -13.08 -8.15 9.60
N PHE A 160 -12.41 -7.07 9.95
CA PHE A 160 -12.95 -5.96 10.74
C PHE A 160 -12.86 -4.65 9.98
N ALA A 161 -13.86 -3.77 10.20
CA ALA A 161 -13.90 -2.42 9.65
C ALA A 161 -14.43 -1.43 10.69
N TRP A 162 -13.92 -0.18 10.68
CA TRP A 162 -14.38 0.90 11.55
C TRP A 162 -14.05 2.27 10.95
N GLY A 163 -14.62 3.33 11.52
CA GLY A 163 -14.51 4.70 11.04
C GLY A 163 -15.75 5.14 10.29
N GLN A 164 -15.59 6.05 9.34
CA GLN A 164 -16.66 6.64 8.54
C GLN A 164 -17.35 5.61 7.64
N ASN A 165 -18.69 5.74 7.48
CA ASN A 165 -19.50 4.83 6.65
C ASN A 165 -20.53 5.54 5.74
N ASN A 166 -20.31 6.78 5.36
CA ASN A 166 -21.25 7.57 4.57
C ASN A 166 -21.55 6.99 3.18
N HIS A 167 -20.66 6.15 2.66
CA HIS A 167 -20.76 5.48 1.35
C HIS A 167 -20.84 3.96 1.46
N GLY A 168 -20.97 3.41 2.69
CA GLY A 168 -20.92 1.98 2.91
C GLY A 168 -19.50 1.39 2.91
N GLN A 169 -18.44 2.21 3.06
CA GLN A 169 -17.03 1.77 2.99
C GLN A 169 -16.64 0.78 4.08
N LEU A 170 -17.45 0.58 5.11
CA LEU A 170 -17.23 -0.46 6.12
C LEU A 170 -17.75 -1.84 5.69
N GLY A 171 -18.63 -1.92 4.68
CA GLY A 171 -19.16 -3.18 4.18
C GLY A 171 -20.15 -3.89 5.13
N LEU A 172 -20.71 -3.16 6.09
CA LEU A 172 -21.57 -3.69 7.15
C LEU A 172 -23.06 -3.79 6.75
N GLY A 173 -23.45 -3.21 5.60
CA GLY A 173 -24.84 -3.12 5.12
C GLY A 173 -25.49 -1.76 5.39
N LYS A 174 -26.74 -1.61 4.96
CA LYS A 174 -27.45 -0.31 4.85
C LYS A 174 -27.67 0.45 6.14
N GLU A 175 -27.77 -0.23 7.25
CA GLU A 175 -28.30 0.35 8.49
C GLU A 175 -27.19 0.79 9.47
N PHE A 176 -25.93 0.72 9.03
CA PHE A 176 -24.83 1.01 9.92
C PHE A 176 -24.26 2.42 9.67
N PRO A 177 -24.37 3.33 10.67
CA PRO A 177 -23.66 4.61 10.63
C PRO A 177 -22.14 4.37 10.77
N SER A 178 -21.37 5.46 10.81
CA SER A 178 -19.94 5.42 11.18
C SER A 178 -19.74 4.69 12.51
N GLN A 179 -18.65 3.95 12.63
CA GLN A 179 -18.37 3.08 13.77
C GLN A 179 -17.10 3.52 14.48
N SER A 180 -17.21 3.93 15.75
CA SER A 180 -16.06 4.31 16.56
C SER A 180 -15.27 3.13 17.14
N SER A 181 -15.70 1.91 16.88
CA SER A 181 -15.01 0.70 17.30
C SER A 181 -15.04 -0.36 16.19
N PRO A 182 -14.01 -1.21 16.08
CA PRO A 182 -13.97 -2.28 15.08
C PRO A 182 -15.22 -3.14 15.08
N GLN A 183 -15.79 -3.36 13.89
CA GLN A 183 -16.94 -4.23 13.67
C GLN A 183 -16.56 -5.34 12.69
N ARG A 184 -17.00 -6.57 12.99
CA ARG A 184 -16.78 -7.71 12.10
C ARG A 184 -17.65 -7.62 10.85
N VAL A 185 -17.04 -7.76 9.67
CA VAL A 185 -17.72 -7.80 8.37
C VAL A 185 -18.04 -9.25 8.02
N LYS A 186 -19.24 -9.69 8.37
CA LYS A 186 -19.66 -11.09 8.24
C LYS A 186 -19.88 -11.56 6.80
N SER A 187 -20.07 -10.64 5.85
CA SER A 187 -20.34 -10.96 4.43
C SER A 187 -19.16 -11.63 3.72
N LEU A 188 -17.96 -11.57 4.29
CA LEU A 188 -16.75 -12.26 3.82
C LEU A 188 -16.34 -13.45 4.68
N ASP A 189 -17.20 -13.88 5.64
CA ASP A 189 -16.91 -15.06 6.46
C ASP A 189 -16.73 -16.30 5.58
N GLY A 190 -15.65 -17.04 5.82
CA GLY A 190 -15.31 -18.24 5.06
C GLY A 190 -14.60 -17.98 3.72
N VAL A 191 -14.39 -16.73 3.32
CA VAL A 191 -13.53 -16.39 2.18
C VAL A 191 -12.09 -16.24 2.68
N PRO A 192 -11.15 -17.09 2.21
CA PRO A 192 -9.74 -16.93 2.59
C PRO A 192 -9.17 -15.68 1.91
N LEU A 193 -8.93 -14.63 2.71
CA LEU A 193 -8.43 -13.35 2.23
C LEU A 193 -6.89 -13.31 2.24
N ALA A 194 -6.33 -12.72 1.19
CA ALA A 194 -4.90 -12.47 1.03
C ALA A 194 -4.53 -11.01 1.32
N GLN A 195 -5.43 -10.07 0.98
CA GLN A 195 -5.17 -8.66 1.14
C GLN A 195 -6.47 -7.90 1.44
N VAL A 196 -6.36 -6.86 2.26
CA VAL A 196 -7.35 -5.79 2.40
C VAL A 196 -6.73 -4.48 1.94
N ALA A 197 -7.48 -3.66 1.21
CA ALA A 197 -7.01 -2.38 0.68
C ALA A 197 -8.11 -1.32 0.83
N ALA A 198 -7.74 -0.15 1.33
CA ALA A 198 -8.64 0.98 1.52
C ALA A 198 -8.18 2.17 0.67
N GLY A 199 -9.12 2.78 -0.05
CA GLY A 199 -8.93 4.04 -0.75
C GLY A 199 -9.59 5.19 -0.01
N GLY A 200 -9.87 6.32 -0.67
CA GLY A 200 -10.45 7.49 -0.01
C GLY A 200 -11.71 7.15 0.80
N ALA A 201 -12.74 6.62 0.15
CA ALA A 201 -13.98 6.16 0.76
C ALA A 201 -14.49 4.84 0.15
N HIS A 202 -13.60 4.02 -0.39
CA HIS A 202 -13.91 2.71 -0.94
C HIS A 202 -12.93 1.67 -0.39
N SER A 203 -13.31 0.41 -0.46
CA SER A 203 -12.62 -0.70 0.19
C SER A 203 -12.58 -1.92 -0.71
N PHE A 204 -11.52 -2.69 -0.58
CA PHE A 204 -11.35 -3.96 -1.29
C PHE A 204 -10.85 -5.07 -0.39
N ALA A 205 -11.24 -6.30 -0.74
CA ALA A 205 -10.63 -7.52 -0.27
C ALA A 205 -10.24 -8.40 -1.47
N LEU A 206 -9.05 -8.94 -1.41
CA LEU A 206 -8.52 -9.91 -2.36
C LEU A 206 -8.46 -11.28 -1.69
N SER A 207 -9.06 -12.29 -2.31
CA SER A 207 -8.95 -13.66 -1.81
C SER A 207 -7.64 -14.33 -2.26
N LEU A 208 -7.24 -15.40 -1.57
CA LEU A 208 -6.11 -16.24 -1.96
C LEU A 208 -6.25 -16.83 -3.38
N SER A 209 -7.49 -17.00 -3.87
CA SER A 209 -7.74 -17.45 -5.24
C SER A 209 -7.65 -16.36 -6.30
N GLY A 210 -7.40 -15.10 -5.92
CA GLY A 210 -7.36 -13.95 -6.82
C GLY A 210 -8.73 -13.33 -7.11
N ALA A 211 -9.80 -13.69 -6.37
CA ALA A 211 -11.10 -13.04 -6.47
C ALA A 211 -11.06 -11.68 -5.74
N VAL A 212 -11.57 -10.65 -6.40
CA VAL A 212 -11.59 -9.26 -5.93
C VAL A 212 -13.01 -8.89 -5.51
N PHE A 213 -13.15 -8.36 -4.30
CA PHE A 213 -14.40 -7.82 -3.76
C PHE A 213 -14.23 -6.34 -3.46
N GLY A 214 -15.14 -5.48 -3.95
CA GLY A 214 -15.13 -4.05 -3.74
C GLY A 214 -16.43 -3.53 -3.13
N TRP A 215 -16.35 -2.50 -2.29
CA TRP A 215 -17.50 -1.82 -1.67
C TRP A 215 -17.14 -0.38 -1.26
N GLY A 216 -18.15 0.39 -0.84
CA GLY A 216 -18.02 1.80 -0.52
C GLY A 216 -18.39 2.69 -1.69
N LYS A 217 -17.77 3.85 -1.78
CA LYS A 217 -17.99 4.88 -2.80
C LYS A 217 -17.69 4.38 -4.20
N ASN A 218 -18.57 4.69 -5.16
CA ASN A 218 -18.45 4.27 -6.55
C ASN A 218 -18.80 5.37 -7.56
N SER A 219 -18.96 6.61 -7.14
CA SER A 219 -19.42 7.71 -7.99
C SER A 219 -18.57 7.97 -9.25
N SER A 220 -17.34 7.51 -9.29
CA SER A 220 -16.43 7.54 -10.46
C SER A 220 -16.16 6.15 -11.04
N GLY A 221 -16.85 5.10 -10.57
CA GLY A 221 -16.60 3.73 -11.00
C GLY A 221 -15.39 3.07 -10.31
N GLN A 222 -14.92 3.62 -9.16
CA GLN A 222 -13.73 3.13 -8.46
C GLN A 222 -13.84 1.71 -7.91
N LEU A 223 -15.03 1.09 -7.95
CA LEU A 223 -15.24 -0.32 -7.60
C LEU A 223 -15.11 -1.28 -8.80
N GLY A 224 -15.14 -0.77 -10.04
CA GLY A 224 -15.03 -1.60 -11.24
C GLY A 224 -16.23 -2.53 -11.48
N LEU A 225 -17.43 -2.13 -11.06
CA LEU A 225 -18.65 -2.94 -11.07
C LEU A 225 -19.57 -2.66 -12.27
N SER A 226 -19.09 -1.96 -13.30
CA SER A 226 -19.82 -1.58 -14.53
C SER A 226 -20.94 -0.55 -14.28
N ASP A 227 -20.91 0.15 -13.16
CA ASP A 227 -21.81 1.25 -12.82
C ASP A 227 -21.11 2.24 -11.86
N ASP A 228 -21.82 3.28 -11.44
CA ASP A 228 -21.39 4.37 -10.58
C ASP A 228 -22.10 4.40 -9.21
N ARG A 229 -22.74 3.30 -8.81
CA ARG A 229 -23.51 3.22 -7.56
C ARG A 229 -22.65 2.75 -6.40
N ASP A 230 -22.77 3.40 -5.25
CA ASP A 230 -22.15 2.97 -4.00
C ASP A 230 -22.61 1.57 -3.58
N ARG A 231 -21.77 0.86 -2.86
CA ARG A 231 -22.04 -0.48 -2.34
C ARG A 231 -21.83 -0.53 -0.84
N GLU A 232 -22.85 -0.92 -0.12
CA GLU A 232 -22.83 -1.02 1.34
C GLU A 232 -22.34 -2.39 1.86
N SER A 233 -22.08 -3.30 0.94
CA SER A 233 -21.56 -4.65 1.22
C SER A 233 -20.58 -5.08 0.13
N PRO A 234 -19.61 -5.95 0.45
CA PRO A 234 -18.65 -6.49 -0.53
C PRO A 234 -19.32 -7.11 -1.75
N CYS A 235 -18.94 -6.62 -2.94
CA CYS A 235 -19.42 -7.08 -4.23
C CYS A 235 -18.28 -7.63 -5.08
N HIS A 236 -18.47 -8.80 -5.67
CA HIS A 236 -17.45 -9.44 -6.51
C HIS A 236 -17.24 -8.68 -7.84
N VAL A 237 -16.00 -8.28 -8.13
CA VAL A 237 -15.61 -7.62 -9.38
C VAL A 237 -15.44 -8.68 -10.48
N LYS A 238 -16.54 -9.04 -11.12
CA LYS A 238 -16.62 -10.19 -12.05
C LYS A 238 -15.68 -10.09 -13.25
N LEU A 239 -15.40 -8.87 -13.73
CA LEU A 239 -14.51 -8.65 -14.86
C LEU A 239 -13.04 -9.00 -14.59
N LEU A 240 -12.64 -9.05 -13.32
CA LEU A 240 -11.29 -9.46 -12.91
C LEU A 240 -11.16 -10.98 -12.65
N ARG A 241 -12.24 -11.76 -12.75
CA ARG A 241 -12.25 -13.19 -12.37
C ARG A 241 -11.19 -14.03 -13.10
N SER A 242 -10.92 -13.73 -14.37
CA SER A 242 -9.94 -14.48 -15.17
C SER A 242 -8.51 -13.92 -15.09
N GLN A 243 -8.29 -12.79 -14.39
CA GLN A 243 -7.05 -12.02 -14.47
C GLN A 243 -5.99 -12.47 -13.46
N LYS A 244 -6.33 -13.36 -12.51
CA LYS A 244 -5.42 -13.80 -11.42
C LYS A 244 -4.76 -12.60 -10.72
N VAL A 245 -5.59 -11.76 -10.13
CA VAL A 245 -5.14 -10.59 -9.38
C VAL A 245 -4.31 -11.01 -8.17
N VAL A 246 -3.24 -10.26 -7.90
CA VAL A 246 -2.28 -10.55 -6.85
C VAL A 246 -2.08 -9.40 -5.89
N TYR A 247 -2.39 -8.20 -6.33
CA TYR A 247 -2.24 -7.01 -5.51
C TYR A 247 -3.24 -5.93 -5.92
N ILE A 248 -3.72 -5.18 -4.94
CA ILE A 248 -4.64 -4.05 -5.10
C ILE A 248 -4.03 -2.83 -4.42
N SER A 249 -3.99 -1.71 -5.12
CA SER A 249 -3.64 -0.41 -4.57
C SER A 249 -4.75 0.58 -4.85
N CYS A 250 -5.15 1.34 -3.85
CA CYS A 250 -6.24 2.30 -3.93
C CYS A 250 -5.72 3.73 -3.75
N GLY A 251 -6.15 4.63 -4.65
CA GLY A 251 -6.02 6.06 -4.46
C GLY A 251 -7.27 6.65 -3.81
N ASN A 252 -7.47 7.97 -3.94
CA ASN A 252 -8.66 8.60 -3.36
C ASN A 252 -9.96 8.12 -4.03
N ASP A 253 -10.01 8.19 -5.36
CA ASP A 253 -11.18 7.83 -6.15
C ASP A 253 -10.81 6.96 -7.36
N HIS A 254 -9.67 6.28 -7.33
CA HIS A 254 -9.26 5.30 -8.34
C HIS A 254 -8.64 4.07 -7.71
N THR A 255 -8.58 2.99 -8.47
CA THR A 255 -8.06 1.71 -8.04
C THR A 255 -7.16 1.13 -9.13
N ALA A 256 -6.03 0.59 -8.73
CA ALA A 256 -5.15 -0.19 -9.59
C ALA A 256 -5.01 -1.61 -9.06
N VAL A 257 -5.02 -2.59 -9.95
CA VAL A 257 -4.80 -4.00 -9.62
C VAL A 257 -3.66 -4.56 -10.46
N LEU A 258 -2.84 -5.39 -9.83
CA LEU A 258 -1.73 -6.09 -10.46
C LEU A 258 -2.10 -7.56 -10.62
N THR A 259 -1.82 -8.12 -11.80
CA THR A 259 -2.04 -9.54 -12.08
C THR A 259 -0.73 -10.33 -11.94
N LYS A 260 -0.85 -11.65 -11.79
CA LYS A 260 0.29 -12.58 -11.73
C LYS A 260 1.24 -12.46 -12.93
N SER A 261 0.72 -12.12 -14.10
CA SER A 261 1.52 -11.95 -15.31
C SER A 261 2.11 -10.55 -15.46
N GLY A 262 2.10 -9.71 -14.42
CA GLY A 262 2.60 -8.33 -14.47
C GLY A 262 1.66 -7.34 -15.20
N GLY A 263 0.45 -7.74 -15.54
CA GLY A 263 -0.54 -6.84 -16.13
C GLY A 263 -1.15 -5.88 -15.10
N VAL A 264 -1.28 -4.60 -15.45
CA VAL A 264 -1.90 -3.58 -14.62
C VAL A 264 -3.26 -3.21 -15.18
N PHE A 265 -4.29 -3.20 -14.33
CA PHE A 265 -5.62 -2.70 -14.64
C PHE A 265 -5.96 -1.54 -13.73
N THR A 266 -6.57 -0.49 -14.26
CA THR A 266 -6.99 0.69 -13.51
C THR A 266 -8.46 1.02 -13.81
N PHE A 267 -9.14 1.59 -12.82
CA PHE A 267 -10.53 2.01 -12.92
C PHE A 267 -10.85 3.06 -11.85
N GLY A 268 -11.96 3.77 -12.02
CA GLY A 268 -12.36 4.88 -11.16
C GLY A 268 -12.14 6.23 -11.84
N ALA A 269 -11.84 7.26 -11.06
CA ALA A 269 -11.63 8.62 -11.54
C ALA A 269 -10.42 8.76 -12.45
N GLY A 270 -10.61 9.41 -13.59
CA GLY A 270 -9.59 9.63 -14.62
C GLY A 270 -9.18 11.09 -14.83
N SER A 271 -9.82 12.04 -14.15
CA SER A 271 -9.74 13.50 -14.41
C SER A 271 -8.32 14.10 -14.39
N PHE A 272 -7.35 13.43 -13.76
CA PHE A 272 -5.95 13.83 -13.74
C PHE A 272 -5.05 12.94 -14.60
N GLY A 273 -5.62 11.91 -15.28
CA GLY A 273 -4.88 10.92 -16.04
C GLY A 273 -4.35 9.75 -15.19
N GLN A 274 -4.76 9.63 -13.92
CA GLN A 274 -4.30 8.61 -12.96
C GLN A 274 -4.61 7.16 -13.35
N LEU A 275 -5.43 6.96 -14.39
CA LEU A 275 -5.74 5.64 -14.95
C LEU A 275 -4.72 5.20 -16.03
N GLY A 276 -3.96 6.13 -16.63
CA GLY A 276 -2.92 5.81 -17.61
C GLY A 276 -3.44 5.35 -18.98
N HIS A 277 -4.62 5.78 -19.40
CA HIS A 277 -5.29 5.35 -20.66
C HIS A 277 -5.25 6.39 -21.77
N ASP A 278 -4.34 7.36 -21.69
CA ASP A 278 -4.30 8.56 -22.58
C ASP A 278 -5.62 9.34 -22.62
N SER A 279 -6.39 9.27 -21.54
CA SER A 279 -7.72 9.86 -21.38
C SER A 279 -7.84 10.50 -20.00
N LEU A 280 -8.77 11.45 -19.88
CA LEU A 280 -9.20 12.04 -18.62
C LEU A 280 -10.58 11.54 -18.18
N ASN A 281 -11.13 10.56 -18.87
CA ASN A 281 -12.44 9.98 -18.56
C ASN A 281 -12.33 9.01 -17.37
N ASP A 282 -13.41 8.95 -16.59
CA ASP A 282 -13.60 7.93 -15.59
C ASP A 282 -13.86 6.56 -16.24
N GLU A 283 -13.43 5.48 -15.59
CA GLU A 283 -13.61 4.11 -16.06
C GLU A 283 -14.37 3.29 -15.01
N VAL A 284 -15.61 2.92 -15.33
CA VAL A 284 -16.46 2.09 -14.47
C VAL A 284 -16.12 0.60 -14.52
N ASN A 285 -15.26 0.22 -15.45
CA ASN A 285 -14.78 -1.15 -15.66
C ASN A 285 -13.26 -1.23 -15.48
N PRO A 286 -12.74 -2.32 -14.91
CA PRO A 286 -11.31 -2.57 -14.94
C PRO A 286 -10.79 -2.58 -16.38
N ARG A 287 -9.91 -1.63 -16.70
CA ARG A 287 -9.29 -1.50 -18.03
C ARG A 287 -7.77 -1.69 -17.92
N ARG A 288 -7.22 -2.50 -18.81
CA ARG A 288 -5.78 -2.75 -18.84
C ARG A 288 -5.02 -1.51 -19.33
N VAL A 289 -3.93 -1.17 -18.65
CA VAL A 289 -3.01 -0.10 -19.06
C VAL A 289 -2.16 -0.63 -20.23
N LEU A 290 -2.48 -0.21 -21.44
CA LEU A 290 -1.90 -0.78 -22.67
C LEU A 290 -0.44 -0.38 -22.87
N GLU A 291 -0.04 0.80 -22.41
CA GLU A 291 1.35 1.31 -22.47
C GLU A 291 2.31 0.48 -21.64
N LEU A 292 1.80 -0.26 -20.65
CA LEU A 292 2.59 -1.22 -19.87
C LEU A 292 2.48 -2.66 -20.39
N MET A 293 1.79 -2.87 -21.53
CA MET A 293 1.65 -4.21 -22.11
C MET A 293 3.01 -4.71 -22.64
N GLY A 294 3.39 -5.92 -22.25
CA GLY A 294 4.70 -6.50 -22.56
C GLY A 294 5.76 -6.22 -21.49
N SER A 295 5.45 -5.36 -20.50
CA SER A 295 6.28 -5.17 -19.32
C SER A 295 5.75 -6.04 -18.19
N GLU A 296 6.66 -6.72 -17.47
CA GLU A 296 6.31 -7.47 -16.26
C GLU A 296 6.39 -6.53 -15.06
N VAL A 297 5.27 -5.83 -14.79
CA VAL A 297 5.17 -4.97 -13.60
C VAL A 297 5.17 -5.85 -12.35
N SER A 298 6.00 -5.51 -11.36
CA SER A 298 6.08 -6.23 -10.09
C SER A 298 5.48 -5.47 -8.91
N GLN A 299 5.40 -4.14 -8.99
CA GLN A 299 4.83 -3.31 -7.93
C GLN A 299 4.00 -2.19 -8.53
N ILE A 300 2.88 -1.87 -7.87
CA ILE A 300 2.05 -0.69 -8.13
C ILE A 300 1.81 0.05 -6.83
N ALA A 301 1.73 1.38 -6.88
CA ALA A 301 1.35 2.21 -5.75
C ALA A 301 0.47 3.38 -6.22
N CYS A 302 -0.69 3.54 -5.60
CA CYS A 302 -1.60 4.64 -5.84
C CYS A 302 -1.43 5.70 -4.75
N GLY A 303 -1.16 6.93 -5.15
CA GLY A 303 -1.31 8.09 -4.29
C GLY A 303 -2.72 8.67 -4.39
N ARG A 304 -2.93 9.88 -3.86
CA ARG A 304 -4.25 10.53 -3.88
C ARG A 304 -4.83 10.56 -5.31
N GLN A 305 -4.07 11.02 -6.29
CA GLN A 305 -4.50 11.23 -7.68
C GLN A 305 -3.39 10.87 -8.69
N HIS A 306 -2.48 9.98 -8.33
CA HIS A 306 -1.43 9.49 -9.22
C HIS A 306 -1.15 8.01 -8.98
N THR A 307 -0.52 7.39 -9.95
CA THR A 307 -0.23 5.95 -9.94
C THR A 307 1.22 5.73 -10.35
N LEU A 308 1.87 4.81 -9.67
CA LEU A 308 3.22 4.34 -9.96
C LEU A 308 3.18 2.87 -10.35
N ALA A 309 4.06 2.46 -11.27
CA ALA A 309 4.29 1.07 -11.65
C ALA A 309 5.78 0.81 -11.83
N PHE A 310 6.30 -0.25 -11.22
CA PHE A 310 7.71 -0.62 -11.30
C PHE A 310 7.90 -1.87 -12.14
N VAL A 311 8.83 -1.81 -13.10
CA VAL A 311 9.24 -2.91 -14.00
C VAL A 311 10.67 -3.31 -13.67
N PRO A 312 10.90 -4.42 -12.94
CA PRO A 312 12.24 -4.80 -12.47
C PRO A 312 13.20 -5.17 -13.61
N SER A 313 12.72 -5.78 -14.69
CA SER A 313 13.55 -6.19 -15.83
C SER A 313 14.27 -5.02 -16.54
N SER A 314 13.66 -3.83 -16.52
CA SER A 314 14.24 -2.60 -17.05
C SER A 314 14.74 -1.64 -15.96
N GLY A 315 14.40 -1.89 -14.69
CA GLY A 315 14.66 -0.98 -13.58
C GLY A 315 13.82 0.32 -13.66
N ILE A 316 12.80 0.40 -14.52
CA ILE A 316 12.06 1.63 -14.76
C ILE A 316 10.85 1.71 -13.82
N ILE A 317 10.70 2.86 -13.17
CA ILE A 317 9.45 3.27 -12.51
C ILE A 317 8.69 4.15 -13.50
N TYR A 318 7.42 3.81 -13.75
CA TYR A 318 6.50 4.63 -14.51
C TYR A 318 5.58 5.38 -13.55
N ALA A 319 5.29 6.65 -13.87
CA ALA A 319 4.36 7.49 -13.12
C ALA A 319 3.34 8.14 -14.06
N PHE A 320 2.09 8.26 -13.62
CA PHE A 320 1.02 8.92 -14.36
C PHE A 320 -0.06 9.44 -13.39
N GLY A 321 -0.86 10.39 -13.86
CA GLY A 321 -1.86 11.08 -13.06
C GLY A 321 -1.51 12.53 -12.77
N CYS A 322 -1.94 13.04 -11.62
CA CYS A 322 -1.67 14.40 -11.18
C CYS A 322 -0.17 14.63 -10.95
N GLY A 323 0.37 15.66 -11.58
CA GLY A 323 1.79 16.05 -11.45
C GLY A 323 1.99 17.50 -11.04
N THR A 324 0.90 18.21 -10.69
CA THR A 324 0.92 19.65 -10.38
C THR A 324 1.73 20.02 -9.13
N LYS A 325 2.10 19.03 -8.34
CA LYS A 325 2.93 19.15 -7.14
C LYS A 325 4.24 18.36 -7.23
N GLY A 326 4.66 18.00 -8.44
CA GLY A 326 5.90 17.27 -8.68
C GLY A 326 5.84 15.77 -8.31
N GLN A 327 4.70 15.25 -7.87
CA GLN A 327 4.55 13.87 -7.36
C GLN A 327 4.84 12.77 -8.37
N LEU A 328 4.90 13.08 -9.66
CA LEU A 328 5.28 12.13 -10.71
C LEU A 328 6.80 11.95 -10.87
N GLY A 329 7.61 12.88 -10.37
CA GLY A 329 9.09 12.74 -10.40
C GLY A 329 9.73 12.78 -11.79
N THR A 330 9.03 13.28 -12.81
CA THR A 330 9.48 13.28 -14.22
C THR A 330 10.30 14.50 -14.60
N GLY A 331 10.62 15.38 -13.65
CA GLY A 331 11.28 16.68 -13.90
C GLY A 331 10.33 17.80 -14.29
N HIS A 332 9.04 17.50 -14.47
CA HIS A 332 8.04 18.45 -14.89
C HIS A 332 6.89 18.54 -13.88
N ILE A 333 6.33 19.74 -13.72
CA ILE A 333 5.15 19.99 -12.86
C ILE A 333 3.91 20.00 -13.76
N CYS A 334 3.53 18.85 -14.28
CA CYS A 334 2.35 18.65 -15.12
C CYS A 334 1.74 17.27 -14.91
N SER A 335 0.43 17.16 -15.11
CA SER A 335 -0.29 15.88 -15.09
C SER A 335 -0.05 15.10 -16.38
N LEU A 336 0.01 13.78 -16.27
CA LEU A 336 0.29 12.87 -17.39
C LEU A 336 -0.83 11.83 -17.51
N LYS A 337 -1.39 11.69 -18.72
CA LYS A 337 -2.49 10.76 -19.02
C LYS A 337 -2.01 9.33 -19.32
N SER A 338 -0.72 9.19 -19.58
CA SER A 338 -0.08 7.91 -19.95
C SER A 338 1.14 7.65 -19.06
N PRO A 339 1.49 6.39 -18.80
CA PRO A 339 2.70 6.01 -18.09
C PRO A 339 3.94 6.65 -18.67
N SER A 340 4.68 7.38 -17.85
CA SER A 340 5.92 8.07 -18.24
C SER A 340 7.07 7.66 -17.32
N PRO A 341 8.27 7.41 -17.85
CA PRO A 341 9.39 6.94 -17.04
C PRO A 341 9.88 8.04 -16.10
N VAL A 342 10.14 7.64 -14.87
CA VAL A 342 10.78 8.48 -13.84
C VAL A 342 12.30 8.29 -13.94
N LYS A 343 13.03 9.38 -14.09
CA LYS A 343 14.50 9.36 -14.11
C LYS A 343 15.03 9.47 -12.69
N GLY A 344 15.82 8.51 -12.26
CA GLY A 344 16.38 8.48 -10.91
C GLY A 344 17.81 7.94 -10.87
N GLN A 345 18.42 7.95 -9.69
CA GLN A 345 19.79 7.44 -9.48
C GLN A 345 19.87 5.90 -9.43
N TRP A 346 18.74 5.21 -9.50
CA TRP A 346 18.69 3.77 -9.78
C TRP A 346 18.90 3.60 -11.28
N ALA A 347 19.94 2.90 -11.70
CA ALA A 347 20.32 2.79 -13.09
C ALA A 347 19.26 2.07 -13.94
N ALA A 348 18.87 2.72 -15.05
CA ALA A 348 18.41 2.00 -16.22
C ALA A 348 19.64 1.33 -16.87
N TYR A 349 19.55 0.04 -17.19
CA TYR A 349 20.66 -0.83 -17.62
C TYR A 349 21.42 -0.42 -18.89
N ASN A 350 21.00 0.63 -19.61
CA ASN A 350 21.48 0.93 -20.96
C ASN A 350 22.30 2.23 -21.10
N GLU A 351 22.56 2.97 -20.03
CA GLU A 351 23.38 4.17 -20.10
C GLU A 351 24.65 4.03 -19.25
N HIS A 352 25.64 3.25 -19.74
CA HIS A 352 27.01 3.45 -19.31
C HIS A 352 27.53 4.77 -19.91
N PRO A 353 27.90 5.77 -19.13
CA PRO A 353 28.74 6.84 -19.65
C PRO A 353 30.10 6.21 -20.01
N LEU A 354 30.35 6.06 -21.28
CA LEU A 354 31.68 5.70 -21.81
C LEU A 354 32.71 6.65 -21.21
N GLY A 355 33.52 6.19 -20.25
CA GLY A 355 34.73 6.88 -19.87
C GLY A 355 34.96 7.22 -18.39
N THR A 356 34.16 6.78 -17.43
CA THR A 356 34.47 6.99 -16.00
C THR A 356 35.02 5.72 -15.36
N THR A 357 36.24 5.77 -14.84
CA THR A 357 36.97 4.67 -14.17
C THR A 357 36.61 4.51 -12.69
N ASP A 358 35.61 5.23 -12.17
CA ASP A 358 35.13 5.05 -10.81
C ASP A 358 34.09 3.92 -10.73
N PRO A 359 34.17 3.02 -9.73
CA PRO A 359 33.16 2.00 -9.50
C PRO A 359 31.87 2.72 -9.09
N CYS A 360 31.01 3.00 -10.08
CA CYS A 360 29.72 3.62 -9.83
C CYS A 360 28.91 2.71 -8.89
N LYS A 361 28.46 3.25 -7.78
CA LYS A 361 27.49 2.59 -6.90
C LYS A 361 26.18 2.45 -7.66
N TYR A 362 25.76 1.22 -7.90
CA TYR A 362 24.47 0.92 -8.52
C TYR A 362 23.42 0.74 -7.43
N TYR A 363 22.27 1.36 -7.63
CA TYR A 363 21.14 1.21 -6.72
C TYR A 363 20.04 0.42 -7.40
N ILE A 364 19.48 -0.57 -6.67
CA ILE A 364 18.37 -1.41 -7.12
C ILE A 364 17.13 -0.99 -6.35
N VAL A 365 16.04 -0.69 -7.06
CA VAL A 365 14.74 -0.40 -6.47
C VAL A 365 14.24 -1.63 -5.71
N LYS A 366 13.90 -1.47 -4.45
CA LYS A 366 13.28 -2.49 -3.60
C LYS A 366 11.79 -2.27 -3.48
N HIS A 367 11.38 -1.08 -3.07
CA HIS A 367 9.98 -0.75 -2.85
C HIS A 367 9.65 0.64 -3.36
N ILE A 368 8.41 0.80 -3.85
CA ILE A 368 7.80 2.08 -4.22
C ILE A 368 6.63 2.36 -3.28
N PHE A 369 6.51 3.60 -2.80
CA PHE A 369 5.41 4.05 -1.94
C PHE A 369 4.85 5.36 -2.45
N SER A 370 3.56 5.56 -2.26
CA SER A 370 2.85 6.74 -2.71
C SER A 370 1.94 7.26 -1.61
N GLY A 371 1.89 8.57 -1.46
CA GLY A 371 1.08 9.26 -0.47
C GLY A 371 0.06 10.21 -1.09
N GLY A 372 -0.36 11.21 -0.32
CA GLY A 372 -1.25 12.25 -0.81
C GLY A 372 -0.68 12.90 -2.07
N ASP A 373 0.43 13.60 -1.91
CA ASP A 373 1.15 14.29 -2.98
C ASP A 373 2.67 14.02 -2.91
N GLN A 374 3.08 12.93 -2.25
CA GLN A 374 4.47 12.50 -2.09
C GLN A 374 4.68 11.12 -2.70
N THR A 375 5.91 10.86 -3.10
CA THR A 375 6.36 9.56 -3.58
C THR A 375 7.71 9.22 -2.96
N PHE A 376 7.89 7.95 -2.60
CA PHE A 376 9.13 7.43 -2.06
C PHE A 376 9.57 6.17 -2.79
N VAL A 377 10.88 5.99 -2.86
CA VAL A 377 11.51 4.77 -3.40
C VAL A 377 12.61 4.32 -2.45
N LEU A 378 12.55 3.08 -2.03
CA LEU A 378 13.64 2.44 -1.30
C LEU A 378 14.52 1.67 -2.28
N CYS A 379 15.84 1.91 -2.18
CA CYS A 379 16.85 1.24 -2.98
C CYS A 379 17.89 0.56 -2.08
N SER A 380 18.36 -0.62 -2.51
CA SER A 380 19.56 -1.24 -1.95
C SER A 380 20.78 -0.90 -2.79
N GLU A 381 21.96 -0.81 -2.16
CA GLU A 381 23.23 -0.68 -2.85
C GLU A 381 23.64 -2.07 -3.41
N SER A 382 23.92 -2.15 -4.71
CA SER A 382 24.47 -3.37 -5.30
C SER A 382 25.96 -3.46 -5.00
N LYS A 383 26.40 -4.56 -4.37
CA LYS A 383 27.81 -4.77 -4.00
C LYS A 383 28.69 -5.34 -5.12
N ASN A 384 28.11 -5.70 -6.27
CA ASN A 384 28.84 -6.34 -7.37
C ASN A 384 28.45 -5.72 -8.73
N SER A 385 29.41 -5.66 -9.63
CA SER A 385 29.16 -5.58 -11.08
C SER A 385 28.53 -6.92 -11.52
N VAL A 386 27.20 -7.04 -11.43
CA VAL A 386 26.49 -8.28 -11.76
C VAL A 386 26.31 -8.36 -13.27
N PRO A 387 26.72 -9.48 -13.95
CA PRO A 387 26.40 -9.72 -15.34
C PRO A 387 24.87 -9.76 -15.55
N ALA A 388 24.40 -9.30 -16.72
CA ALA A 388 22.98 -9.17 -17.06
C ALA A 388 22.14 -10.44 -16.90
N ASP A 389 22.76 -11.62 -16.84
CA ASP A 389 22.08 -12.92 -16.72
C ASP A 389 21.64 -13.27 -15.29
N ASP A 390 22.25 -12.72 -14.24
CA ASP A 390 21.89 -12.99 -12.84
C ASP A 390 20.68 -12.18 -12.32
N PHE A 391 20.24 -11.17 -13.07
CA PHE A 391 19.12 -10.32 -12.67
C PHE A 391 17.76 -11.00 -12.70
N ARG A 392 17.59 -12.05 -13.50
CA ARG A 392 16.36 -12.85 -13.49
C ARG A 392 16.15 -13.66 -12.21
N ALA A 393 17.25 -14.02 -11.54
CA ALA A 393 17.19 -14.86 -10.33
C ALA A 393 16.97 -14.08 -9.04
N VAL A 394 17.50 -12.83 -8.93
CA VAL A 394 17.42 -12.02 -7.70
C VAL A 394 16.05 -11.32 -7.53
N ASN A 395 15.33 -11.12 -8.63
CA ASN A 395 14.14 -10.25 -8.64
C ASN A 395 12.79 -10.96 -8.46
N GLN A 396 12.71 -12.28 -8.39
CA GLN A 396 11.43 -12.97 -8.21
C GLN A 396 11.09 -13.33 -6.76
N SER A 397 12.07 -13.43 -5.85
CA SER A 397 11.85 -13.83 -4.47
C SER A 397 11.55 -12.69 -3.51
N ASP A 398 11.99 -11.45 -3.81
CA ASP A 398 11.93 -10.32 -2.87
C ASP A 398 10.77 -9.33 -3.13
N TYR A 399 9.98 -9.51 -4.20
CA TYR A 399 8.97 -8.54 -4.65
C TYR A 399 7.52 -8.96 -4.47
N THR A 400 7.26 -10.09 -3.84
CA THR A 400 5.89 -10.46 -3.47
C THR A 400 5.45 -9.63 -2.28
N CYS A 401 4.46 -8.78 -2.50
CA CYS A 401 3.67 -8.19 -1.43
C CYS A 401 3.29 -9.30 -0.45
N SER A 402 3.66 -9.11 0.78
CA SER A 402 3.69 -10.05 1.88
C SER A 402 2.38 -10.82 2.12
N ILE A 403 2.14 -11.87 1.34
CA ILE A 403 1.58 -13.05 1.94
C ILE A 403 2.79 -13.70 2.60
N ASN A 404 3.00 -13.36 3.86
CA ASN A 404 4.07 -13.88 4.68
C ASN A 404 3.94 -15.41 4.72
N ASP A 405 5.02 -16.16 4.56
CA ASP A 405 5.03 -17.63 4.72
C ASP A 405 4.47 -18.03 6.11
N GLU A 406 4.64 -17.18 7.12
CA GLU A 406 4.01 -17.30 8.44
C GLU A 406 2.48 -17.24 8.37
N MET A 407 1.87 -16.45 7.50
CA MET A 407 0.41 -16.46 7.28
C MET A 407 -0.04 -17.80 6.69
N ILE A 408 0.68 -18.30 5.70
CA ILE A 408 0.37 -19.58 5.05
C ILE A 408 0.54 -20.73 6.04
N ASP A 409 1.60 -20.73 6.84
CA ASP A 409 1.85 -21.78 7.82
C ASP A 409 0.88 -21.71 9.02
N MET A 410 0.50 -20.53 9.45
CA MET A 410 -0.51 -20.35 10.49
C MET A 410 -1.90 -20.81 10.01
N TRP A 411 -2.28 -20.53 8.75
CA TRP A 411 -3.49 -21.08 8.13
C TRP A 411 -3.42 -22.61 8.02
N ARG A 412 -2.28 -23.19 7.62
CA ARG A 412 -2.06 -24.63 7.58
C ARG A 412 -2.25 -25.27 8.95
N HIS A 413 -1.70 -24.65 10.00
CA HIS A 413 -1.80 -25.16 11.37
C HIS A 413 -3.25 -25.12 11.90
N LYS A 414 -3.96 -24.00 11.73
CA LYS A 414 -5.37 -23.87 12.18
C LYS A 414 -6.34 -24.75 11.37
N LEU A 415 -6.05 -25.04 10.11
CA LEU A 415 -6.87 -25.93 9.30
C LEU A 415 -6.67 -27.41 9.67
N SER A 416 -5.48 -27.77 10.17
CA SER A 416 -5.22 -29.11 10.70
C SER A 416 -5.95 -29.40 12.01
N GLU A 417 -6.32 -28.37 12.78
CA GLU A 417 -7.06 -28.48 14.04
C GLU A 417 -8.59 -28.58 13.86
N LYS A 418 -9.15 -28.15 12.73
CA LYS A 418 -10.59 -28.25 12.43
C LYS A 418 -10.86 -29.32 11.38
N SER A 419 -11.05 -30.53 11.86
CA SER A 419 -11.21 -31.75 11.11
C SER A 419 -12.43 -31.82 10.18
N ASN A 420 -12.17 -31.65 8.87
CA ASN A 420 -12.84 -32.39 7.81
C ASN A 420 -11.82 -32.65 6.67
N PRO A 421 -11.41 -33.91 6.40
CA PRO A 421 -10.28 -34.19 5.51
C PRO A 421 -10.46 -33.74 4.05
N ASN A 422 -11.68 -33.55 3.57
CA ASN A 422 -11.92 -33.12 2.19
C ASN A 422 -11.78 -31.60 2.01
N SER A 423 -12.19 -30.80 2.98
CA SER A 423 -12.01 -29.34 2.93
C SER A 423 -10.55 -28.93 3.20
N VAL A 424 -9.81 -29.70 4.00
CA VAL A 424 -8.39 -29.48 4.27
C VAL A 424 -7.56 -29.71 3.01
N ASN A 425 -7.83 -30.76 2.21
CA ASN A 425 -7.11 -31.03 0.98
C ASN A 425 -7.39 -29.99 -0.13
N GLU A 426 -8.60 -29.50 -0.28
CA GLU A 426 -8.93 -28.40 -1.20
C GLU A 426 -8.22 -27.10 -0.80
N ILE A 427 -8.20 -26.77 0.48
CA ILE A 427 -7.57 -25.55 0.99
C ILE A 427 -6.04 -25.68 0.94
N VAL A 428 -5.48 -26.85 1.25
CA VAL A 428 -4.03 -27.13 1.05
C VAL A 428 -3.64 -27.05 -0.42
N GLN A 429 -4.49 -27.48 -1.34
CA GLN A 429 -4.27 -27.33 -2.78
C GLN A 429 -4.30 -25.85 -3.22
N ILE A 430 -5.22 -25.05 -2.67
CA ILE A 430 -5.32 -23.61 -2.91
C ILE A 430 -4.11 -22.89 -2.30
N LEU A 431 -3.70 -23.25 -1.08
CA LEU A 431 -2.51 -22.70 -0.42
C LEU A 431 -1.21 -23.14 -1.09
N SER A 432 -1.12 -24.39 -1.57
CA SER A 432 0.04 -24.87 -2.33
C SER A 432 0.13 -24.20 -3.70
N SER A 433 -0.99 -23.89 -4.35
CA SER A 433 -1.00 -23.10 -5.58
C SER A 433 -0.67 -21.63 -5.32
N ALA A 434 -0.97 -21.09 -4.15
CA ALA A 434 -0.55 -19.76 -3.71
C ALA A 434 0.93 -19.73 -3.27
N ALA A 435 1.44 -20.79 -2.63
CA ALA A 435 2.85 -20.94 -2.25
C ALA A 435 3.79 -21.23 -3.43
N CYS A 436 3.31 -21.84 -4.51
CA CYS A 436 4.02 -21.90 -5.81
C CYS A 436 4.22 -20.51 -6.46
N TRP A 437 3.74 -19.46 -5.82
CA TRP A 437 3.96 -18.07 -6.17
C TRP A 437 5.32 -17.53 -5.72
N ASN A 438 5.89 -18.04 -4.63
CA ASN A 438 7.26 -17.73 -4.19
C ASN A 438 8.26 -18.66 -4.93
N GLY A 439 8.21 -18.67 -6.28
CA GLY A 439 9.03 -19.42 -7.21
C GLY A 439 10.27 -20.07 -6.61
N SER A 440 10.17 -21.32 -6.30
CA SER A 440 11.19 -22.32 -5.98
C SER A 440 10.97 -22.95 -4.60
N PHE A 441 10.24 -24.04 -4.59
CA PHE A 441 10.60 -25.23 -3.77
C PHE A 441 9.49 -26.27 -3.94
N LEU A 442 9.69 -27.16 -4.89
CA LEU A 442 9.29 -28.57 -4.83
C LEU A 442 9.65 -29.24 -6.17
N GLU A 443 10.96 -29.28 -6.47
CA GLU A 443 11.53 -30.44 -7.15
C GLU A 443 12.47 -31.09 -6.14
N LYS A 444 12.04 -32.19 -5.59
CA LYS A 444 12.72 -33.43 -5.23
C LYS A 444 12.08 -34.05 -4.00
N LYS A 445 11.32 -35.01 -4.28
CA LYS A 445 11.00 -36.36 -3.78
C LYS A 445 9.52 -36.60 -3.67
#